data_d8ef7eaecad064a1be2bbf7f86f228d7
#
_entry.id   d8ef7eaecad064a1be2bbf7f86f228d7
#
_cell.length_a   1.000
_cell.length_b   1.000
_cell.length_c   1.000
_cell.angle_alpha   90.00
_cell.angle_beta   90.00
_cell.angle_gamma   90.00
#
_symmetry.space_group_name_H-M   'P 1'
#
loop_
_entity.id
_entity.type
_entity.pdbx_description
1 polymer ?
#
loop_
_entity_poly.entity_id
_entity_poly.type
_entity_poly.pdbx_seq_one_letter_code
_entity_poly.pdbx_strand_id
1 'polypeptide(L)'
;WEIIRADKRMCGGFVWEWCDHAVTAGTSEDGRPIYLYGGDHDEQIHDGNFCVDGLVSPDRIPHSGLAELKNVQRPARVVAYDQDKGLLTIVNELDHTDLSQHLSISYEVRRDGAIVEHGDLDLNEPVPPHATTTLRCEPRIPESGRCHLLVTYRLARPEPLLTTGHILGFDEVPLHNSDARHQRAVELAHRPVGNQPLSVSRTATRIDVDTRDLHCSFDVRTGLPVSLVHRGSEFLDRPAELNIWRAPTDNDRHIRLEWERAHYHQATARAYAVDVSEEPGHVTISAEVAVVAPTVQPVLRGHLTWTITDSDVLSLNLRLQRTLGFPSLPRLGLRLFLPESMNQVDYCGMGPQESYVDKHRASYHGFFNATVADLHQDYIRPQENGSHADCNEVTISDSDRSLTALALCPFSFNASHYTQEELVAQKRNTDLTPSGSTVLCLDAAMAGIGSNSCGPTLRPKYQVKNHELEMDLHLLLTTF
;
A
#
# COMPACT_ATOMS: atom_id res chain seq x y z
N TRP A 1 6.31 4.34 -21.50
CA TRP A 1 6.85 3.27 -22.37
C TRP A 1 5.80 2.71 -23.32
N GLU A 2 4.55 2.51 -22.92
CA GLU A 2 3.48 2.05 -23.83
C GLU A 2 3.35 2.97 -25.06
N ILE A 3 3.37 4.29 -24.86
CA ILE A 3 3.33 5.26 -25.94
C ILE A 3 4.56 5.15 -26.85
N ILE A 4 5.76 5.03 -26.23
CA ILE A 4 7.02 4.89 -26.97
C ILE A 4 6.99 3.63 -27.86
N ARG A 5 6.54 2.49 -27.31
CA ARG A 5 6.44 1.24 -28.07
C ARG A 5 5.38 1.26 -29.16
N ALA A 6 4.29 1.99 -28.94
CA ALA A 6 3.19 2.08 -29.92
C ALA A 6 3.49 2.99 -31.10
N ASP A 7 4.39 3.96 -30.96
CA ASP A 7 4.70 4.94 -32.00
C ASP A 7 6.11 4.72 -32.58
N LYS A 8 6.18 4.20 -33.80
CA LYS A 8 7.44 3.89 -34.49
C LYS A 8 8.36 5.11 -34.72
N ARG A 9 7.90 6.34 -34.49
CA ARG A 9 8.71 7.56 -34.55
C ARG A 9 9.51 7.79 -33.28
N MET A 10 9.21 7.07 -32.20
CA MET A 10 9.90 7.17 -30.91
C MET A 10 10.94 6.07 -30.78
N CYS A 11 12.17 6.44 -30.44
CA CYS A 11 13.27 5.49 -30.27
C CYS A 11 13.56 5.15 -28.81
N GLY A 12 12.89 5.79 -27.87
CA GLY A 12 13.11 5.56 -26.43
C GLY A 12 12.92 6.82 -25.59
N GLY A 13 13.42 6.80 -24.37
CA GLY A 13 13.39 7.91 -23.42
C GLY A 13 14.44 7.72 -22.34
N PHE A 14 14.90 8.83 -21.80
CA PHE A 14 15.83 8.85 -20.67
C PHE A 14 15.08 9.30 -19.41
N VAL A 15 15.28 8.58 -18.30
CA VAL A 15 14.75 8.98 -17.01
C VAL A 15 15.64 10.07 -16.45
N TRP A 16 15.12 11.16 -16.04
CA TRP A 16 15.77 12.19 -15.29
C TRP A 16 15.41 11.99 -13.81
N GLU A 17 16.33 11.44 -12.94
CA GLU A 17 17.70 11.17 -13.36
C GLU A 17 18.27 9.89 -12.72
N TRP A 18 19.55 9.60 -12.99
CA TRP A 18 20.15 8.37 -12.48
C TRP A 18 20.41 8.42 -10.99
N CYS A 19 20.95 9.50 -10.47
CA CYS A 19 21.46 9.59 -9.11
C CYS A 19 21.05 10.91 -8.45
N ASP A 20 20.62 10.84 -7.21
CA ASP A 20 20.40 12.04 -6.41
C ASP A 20 21.64 12.93 -6.38
N HIS A 21 21.46 14.20 -6.71
CA HIS A 21 22.50 15.21 -6.65
C HIS A 21 22.54 15.83 -5.24
N ALA A 22 23.29 15.20 -4.35
CA ALA A 22 23.53 15.70 -3.01
C ALA A 22 24.99 15.48 -2.60
N VAL A 23 25.48 16.32 -1.70
CA VAL A 23 26.88 16.32 -1.24
C VAL A 23 26.93 15.82 0.19
N THR A 24 27.82 14.86 0.48
CA THR A 24 28.02 14.37 1.85
C THR A 24 28.67 15.45 2.71
N ALA A 25 28.02 15.79 3.83
CA ALA A 25 28.48 16.80 4.79
C ALA A 25 28.99 16.22 6.11
N GLY A 26 28.94 14.92 6.25
CA GLY A 26 29.35 14.23 7.49
C GLY A 26 28.49 13.00 7.73
N THR A 27 28.48 12.56 8.97
CA THR A 27 27.76 11.36 9.42
C THR A 27 26.91 11.73 10.63
N SER A 28 25.68 11.25 10.66
CA SER A 28 24.75 11.37 11.78
C SER A 28 25.19 10.52 12.99
N GLU A 29 24.56 10.70 14.13
CA GLU A 29 24.87 9.94 15.35
C GLU A 29 24.66 8.43 15.19
N ASP A 30 23.69 8.03 14.36
CA ASP A 30 23.37 6.65 14.02
C ASP A 30 24.22 6.05 12.88
N GLY A 31 25.20 6.82 12.36
CA GLY A 31 26.18 6.37 11.35
C GLY A 31 25.72 6.55 9.90
N ARG A 32 24.57 7.14 9.63
CA ARG A 32 24.09 7.43 8.26
C ARG A 32 24.77 8.66 7.67
N PRO A 33 25.04 8.70 6.34
CA PRO A 33 25.57 9.90 5.71
C PRO A 33 24.55 11.05 5.75
N ILE A 34 25.01 12.25 6.07
CA ILE A 34 24.21 13.48 5.99
C ILE A 34 24.43 14.07 4.60
N TYR A 35 23.35 14.24 3.85
CA TYR A 35 23.37 14.81 2.51
C TYR A 35 22.85 16.25 2.50
N LEU A 36 23.60 17.13 1.84
CA LEU A 36 23.20 18.51 1.55
C LEU A 36 22.73 18.60 0.09
N TYR A 37 21.64 19.29 -0.13
CA TYR A 37 21.04 19.51 -1.44
C TYR A 37 20.64 20.97 -1.63
N GLY A 38 19.94 21.32 -2.70
CA GLY A 38 19.67 22.68 -3.11
C GLY A 38 19.24 23.65 -2.00
N GLY A 39 19.97 24.73 -1.81
CA GLY A 39 19.82 25.75 -0.76
C GLY A 39 20.61 25.49 0.52
N ASP A 40 21.31 24.34 0.63
CA ASP A 40 22.08 23.99 1.84
C ASP A 40 23.49 24.61 1.87
N HIS A 41 23.92 25.20 0.76
CA HIS A 41 25.24 25.87 0.61
C HIS A 41 25.11 27.40 0.58
N ASP A 42 24.01 27.96 1.08
CA ASP A 42 23.69 29.39 1.07
C ASP A 42 23.63 30.02 -0.33
N GLU A 43 23.45 29.20 -1.36
CA GLU A 43 23.24 29.67 -2.73
C GLU A 43 21.90 30.41 -2.86
N GLN A 44 21.91 31.54 -3.60
CA GLN A 44 20.75 32.43 -3.73
C GLN A 44 19.70 31.95 -4.73
N ILE A 45 20.11 31.16 -5.72
CA ILE A 45 19.21 30.59 -6.75
C ILE A 45 19.34 29.08 -6.70
N HIS A 46 18.25 28.40 -6.27
CA HIS A 46 18.16 26.94 -6.19
C HIS A 46 16.71 26.49 -6.29
N ASP A 47 16.49 25.22 -6.66
CA ASP A 47 15.19 24.57 -6.73
C ASP A 47 14.90 23.62 -5.55
N GLY A 48 15.61 23.80 -4.42
CA GLY A 48 15.42 22.99 -3.23
C GLY A 48 15.78 21.54 -3.46
N ASN A 49 14.83 20.64 -3.18
CA ASN A 49 14.98 19.19 -3.33
C ASN A 49 14.75 18.70 -4.79
N PHE A 50 14.55 19.56 -5.77
CA PHE A 50 14.45 19.18 -7.19
C PHE A 50 15.83 18.87 -7.79
N CYS A 51 16.59 18.07 -7.09
CA CYS A 51 17.89 17.50 -7.45
C CYS A 51 18.16 16.20 -6.68
N VAL A 52 17.21 15.75 -5.83
CA VAL A 52 17.21 14.45 -5.16
C VAL A 52 16.05 13.62 -5.66
N ASP A 53 16.02 13.45 -6.98
CA ASP A 53 14.99 12.78 -7.77
C ASP A 53 15.56 11.63 -8.61
N GLY A 54 16.72 11.11 -8.21
CA GLY A 54 17.43 10.01 -8.85
C GLY A 54 16.77 8.64 -8.67
N LEU A 55 17.15 7.70 -9.54
CA LEU A 55 16.81 6.29 -9.39
C LEU A 55 17.64 5.59 -8.30
N VAL A 56 18.75 6.20 -7.91
CA VAL A 56 19.63 5.74 -6.82
C VAL A 56 20.02 6.93 -5.94
N SER A 57 20.32 6.66 -4.67
CA SER A 57 20.88 7.62 -3.74
C SER A 57 22.31 8.06 -4.14
N PRO A 58 22.92 9.08 -3.51
CA PRO A 58 24.28 9.52 -3.83
C PRO A 58 25.35 8.43 -3.67
N ASP A 59 25.17 7.49 -2.78
CA ASP A 59 26.02 6.32 -2.53
C ASP A 59 25.63 5.08 -3.33
N ARG A 60 24.73 5.24 -4.32
CA ARG A 60 24.30 4.23 -5.30
C ARG A 60 23.39 3.13 -4.75
N ILE A 61 22.71 3.38 -3.64
CA ILE A 61 21.64 2.48 -3.16
C ILE A 61 20.40 2.67 -4.04
N PRO A 62 19.84 1.60 -4.61
CA PRO A 62 18.64 1.69 -5.46
C PRO A 62 17.42 2.20 -4.69
N HIS A 63 16.73 3.19 -5.24
CA HIS A 63 15.37 3.53 -4.83
C HIS A 63 14.34 2.58 -5.47
N SER A 64 13.13 2.52 -4.93
CA SER A 64 12.04 1.71 -5.46
C SER A 64 11.70 2.03 -6.93
N GLY A 65 11.95 3.27 -7.38
CA GLY A 65 11.82 3.70 -8.76
C GLY A 65 12.72 2.94 -9.75
N LEU A 66 13.91 2.49 -9.34
CA LEU A 66 14.78 1.69 -10.19
C LEU A 66 14.22 0.27 -10.41
N ALA A 67 13.64 -0.34 -9.37
CA ALA A 67 12.97 -1.64 -9.50
C ALA A 67 11.73 -1.55 -10.40
N GLU A 68 10.97 -0.46 -10.31
CA GLU A 68 9.85 -0.15 -11.20
C GLU A 68 10.32 -0.04 -12.67
N LEU A 69 11.37 0.74 -12.93
CA LEU A 69 11.95 0.90 -14.27
C LEU A 69 12.47 -0.42 -14.82
N LYS A 70 13.15 -1.24 -14.01
CA LYS A 70 13.63 -2.57 -14.39
C LYS A 70 12.50 -3.41 -14.98
N ASN A 71 11.37 -3.51 -14.28
CA ASN A 71 10.25 -4.31 -14.77
C ASN A 71 9.50 -3.65 -15.94
N VAL A 72 9.48 -2.31 -16.02
CA VAL A 72 8.97 -1.60 -17.19
C VAL A 72 9.79 -1.92 -18.45
N GLN A 73 11.10 -2.14 -18.32
CA GLN A 73 12.03 -2.42 -19.43
C GLN A 73 12.35 -3.92 -19.58
N ARG A 74 11.56 -4.81 -18.98
CA ARG A 74 11.78 -6.26 -19.12
C ARG A 74 11.81 -6.73 -20.58
N PRO A 75 12.59 -7.77 -20.89
CA PRO A 75 12.86 -8.20 -22.28
C PRO A 75 11.68 -8.85 -22.98
N ALA A 76 10.69 -9.32 -22.24
CA ALA A 76 9.48 -9.94 -22.77
C ALA A 76 8.23 -9.48 -22.02
N ARG A 77 7.06 -9.61 -22.65
CA ARG A 77 5.78 -9.28 -22.05
C ARG A 77 4.71 -10.29 -22.44
N VAL A 78 3.88 -10.64 -21.47
CA VAL A 78 2.60 -11.28 -21.73
C VAL A 78 1.67 -10.25 -22.39
N VAL A 79 1.18 -10.57 -23.58
CA VAL A 79 0.23 -9.73 -24.32
C VAL A 79 -1.17 -10.32 -24.32
N ALA A 80 -1.31 -11.63 -24.11
CA ALA A 80 -2.59 -12.32 -23.96
C ALA A 80 -2.41 -13.64 -23.22
N TYR A 81 -3.44 -14.03 -22.46
CA TYR A 81 -3.58 -15.35 -21.89
C TYR A 81 -5.01 -15.85 -22.09
N ASP A 82 -5.18 -16.88 -22.89
CA ASP A 82 -6.45 -17.60 -23.07
C ASP A 82 -6.46 -18.77 -22.07
N GLN A 83 -7.07 -18.52 -20.91
CA GLN A 83 -7.11 -19.46 -19.80
C GLN A 83 -7.81 -20.77 -20.17
N ASP A 84 -8.88 -20.71 -20.99
CA ASP A 84 -9.66 -21.88 -21.39
C ASP A 84 -8.89 -22.81 -22.33
N LYS A 85 -7.99 -22.25 -23.13
CA LYS A 85 -7.15 -23.00 -24.05
C LYS A 85 -5.74 -23.29 -23.51
N GLY A 86 -5.38 -22.68 -22.37
CA GLY A 86 -4.04 -22.76 -21.82
C GLY A 86 -2.97 -22.15 -22.73
N LEU A 87 -3.28 -21.05 -23.40
CA LEU A 87 -2.39 -20.40 -24.37
C LEU A 87 -1.92 -19.04 -23.88
N LEU A 88 -0.63 -18.90 -23.60
CA LEU A 88 0.03 -17.69 -23.18
C LEU A 88 0.81 -17.09 -24.35
N THR A 89 0.44 -15.90 -24.79
CA THR A 89 1.15 -15.19 -25.86
C THR A 89 2.09 -14.14 -25.25
N ILE A 90 3.36 -14.21 -25.64
CA ILE A 90 4.39 -13.24 -25.25
C ILE A 90 4.95 -12.53 -26.47
N VAL A 91 5.45 -11.31 -26.27
CA VAL A 91 6.18 -10.52 -27.28
C VAL A 91 7.64 -10.36 -26.85
N ASN A 92 8.55 -10.42 -27.80
CA ASN A 92 9.95 -10.05 -27.63
C ASN A 92 10.07 -8.51 -27.69
N GLU A 93 10.50 -7.89 -26.60
CA GLU A 93 10.71 -6.44 -26.49
C GLU A 93 12.15 -5.99 -26.87
N LEU A 94 13.04 -6.95 -27.15
CA LEU A 94 14.43 -6.66 -27.54
C LEU A 94 14.53 -6.30 -29.02
N ASP A 95 15.55 -5.49 -29.34
CA ASP A 95 15.78 -4.99 -30.70
C ASP A 95 16.72 -5.88 -31.54
N HIS A 96 17.60 -6.66 -30.88
CA HIS A 96 18.69 -7.38 -31.54
C HIS A 96 18.89 -8.82 -31.10
N THR A 97 18.08 -9.30 -30.12
CA THR A 97 18.31 -10.61 -29.50
C THR A 97 17.07 -11.50 -29.59
N ASP A 98 17.29 -12.75 -29.96
CA ASP A 98 16.26 -13.79 -29.94
C ASP A 98 15.98 -14.25 -28.52
N LEU A 99 14.68 -14.30 -28.09
CA LEU A 99 14.32 -14.67 -26.73
C LEU A 99 14.72 -16.08 -26.37
N SER A 100 14.63 -17.05 -27.30
CA SER A 100 14.92 -18.46 -27.00
C SER A 100 16.37 -18.71 -26.60
N GLN A 101 17.27 -17.79 -26.94
CA GLN A 101 18.68 -17.84 -26.57
C GLN A 101 19.01 -17.02 -25.31
N HIS A 102 18.12 -16.10 -24.94
CA HIS A 102 18.36 -15.15 -23.88
C HIS A 102 17.62 -15.47 -22.58
N LEU A 103 16.39 -16.02 -22.66
CA LEU A 103 15.53 -16.25 -21.52
C LEU A 103 15.27 -17.70 -21.20
N SER A 104 15.14 -17.98 -19.91
CA SER A 104 14.30 -19.05 -19.35
C SER A 104 13.06 -18.43 -18.71
N ILE A 105 11.91 -19.07 -18.87
CA ILE A 105 10.63 -18.57 -18.38
C ILE A 105 10.05 -19.58 -17.42
N SER A 106 9.63 -19.13 -16.24
CA SER A 106 8.90 -19.93 -15.28
C SER A 106 7.57 -19.27 -14.91
N TYR A 107 6.63 -20.06 -14.42
CA TYR A 107 5.37 -19.53 -13.90
C TYR A 107 5.08 -20.02 -12.49
N GLU A 108 4.30 -19.25 -11.76
CA GLU A 108 3.69 -19.60 -10.48
C GLU A 108 2.21 -19.28 -10.51
N VAL A 109 1.36 -20.20 -10.02
CA VAL A 109 -0.02 -19.89 -9.65
C VAL A 109 -0.03 -19.54 -8.19
N ARG A 110 -0.55 -18.38 -7.87
CA ARG A 110 -0.69 -17.89 -6.51
C ARG A 110 -2.17 -17.77 -6.16
N ARG A 111 -2.56 -18.30 -5.00
CA ARG A 111 -3.89 -18.15 -4.42
C ARG A 111 -3.77 -17.44 -3.08
N ASP A 112 -4.46 -16.32 -2.91
CA ASP A 112 -4.38 -15.51 -1.70
C ASP A 112 -2.92 -15.27 -1.27
N GLY A 113 -2.06 -14.97 -2.26
CA GLY A 113 -0.64 -14.73 -2.09
C GLY A 113 0.25 -15.97 -2.01
N ALA A 114 -0.28 -17.14 -1.65
CA ALA A 114 0.49 -18.38 -1.53
C ALA A 114 0.68 -19.08 -2.88
N ILE A 115 1.90 -19.59 -3.13
CA ILE A 115 2.19 -20.40 -4.32
C ILE A 115 1.50 -21.76 -4.15
N VAL A 116 0.64 -22.11 -5.11
CA VAL A 116 -0.10 -23.39 -5.15
C VAL A 116 0.36 -24.30 -6.27
N GLU A 117 0.95 -23.74 -7.31
CA GLU A 117 1.56 -24.48 -8.42
C GLU A 117 2.69 -23.67 -9.04
N HIS A 118 3.66 -24.32 -9.63
CA HIS A 118 4.73 -23.69 -10.40
C HIS A 118 5.20 -24.63 -11.52
N GLY A 119 5.83 -24.04 -12.55
CA GLY A 119 6.40 -24.80 -13.66
C GLY A 119 7.25 -23.91 -14.58
N ASP A 120 7.82 -24.55 -15.60
CA ASP A 120 8.61 -23.87 -16.62
C ASP A 120 7.80 -23.78 -17.94
N LEU A 121 8.11 -22.76 -18.75
CA LEU A 121 7.55 -22.56 -20.08
C LEU A 121 8.68 -22.66 -21.12
N ASP A 122 8.56 -23.63 -22.01
CA ASP A 122 9.61 -23.91 -22.99
C ASP A 122 9.54 -22.96 -24.20
N LEU A 123 10.66 -22.27 -24.47
CA LEU A 123 10.89 -21.52 -25.71
C LEU A 123 11.61 -22.40 -26.73
N ASN A 124 10.89 -23.35 -27.35
CA ASN A 124 11.45 -24.31 -28.28
C ASN A 124 11.75 -23.75 -29.67
N GLU A 125 11.09 -22.67 -30.04
CA GLU A 125 11.23 -22.02 -31.35
C GLU A 125 11.90 -20.64 -31.20
N PRO A 126 12.66 -20.21 -32.22
CA PRO A 126 13.20 -18.84 -32.24
C PRO A 126 12.09 -17.79 -32.15
N VAL A 127 12.33 -16.79 -31.30
CA VAL A 127 11.45 -15.61 -31.17
C VAL A 127 12.27 -14.35 -31.49
N PRO A 128 12.36 -13.98 -32.76
CA PRO A 128 13.15 -12.81 -33.20
C PRO A 128 12.68 -11.50 -32.54
N PRO A 129 13.48 -10.42 -32.61
CA PRO A 129 13.09 -9.10 -32.15
C PRO A 129 11.70 -8.68 -32.63
N HIS A 130 10.89 -8.16 -31.68
CA HIS A 130 9.52 -7.70 -31.89
C HIS A 130 8.51 -8.76 -32.37
N ALA A 131 8.91 -10.02 -32.47
CA ALA A 131 7.99 -11.13 -32.78
C ALA A 131 7.21 -11.56 -31.54
N THR A 132 6.07 -12.19 -31.80
CA THR A 132 5.27 -12.85 -30.76
C THR A 132 5.38 -14.38 -30.89
N THR A 133 5.26 -15.05 -29.77
CA THR A 133 5.10 -16.51 -29.72
C THR A 133 4.01 -16.89 -28.73
N THR A 134 3.40 -18.06 -28.94
CA THR A 134 2.38 -18.60 -28.02
C THR A 134 2.90 -19.86 -27.38
N LEU A 135 2.91 -19.88 -26.07
CA LEU A 135 3.39 -20.97 -25.22
C LEU A 135 2.19 -21.72 -24.62
N ARG A 136 2.34 -23.02 -24.42
CA ARG A 136 1.37 -23.80 -23.68
C ARG A 136 1.57 -23.59 -22.18
N CYS A 137 0.52 -23.10 -21.51
CA CYS A 137 0.48 -22.84 -20.08
C CYS A 137 -0.89 -23.25 -19.55
N GLU A 138 -0.98 -24.46 -18.98
CA GLU A 138 -2.23 -25.07 -18.50
C GLU A 138 -2.14 -25.38 -16.99
N PRO A 139 -2.02 -24.32 -16.14
CA PRO A 139 -1.94 -24.54 -14.72
C PRO A 139 -3.29 -24.98 -14.13
N ARG A 140 -3.24 -25.68 -13.00
CA ARG A 140 -4.43 -25.98 -12.20
C ARG A 140 -4.84 -24.76 -11.41
N ILE A 141 -6.00 -24.21 -11.72
CA ILE A 141 -6.51 -23.03 -11.06
C ILE A 141 -7.46 -23.45 -9.94
N PRO A 142 -7.23 -23.02 -8.69
CA PRO A 142 -8.16 -23.28 -7.59
C PRO A 142 -9.55 -22.68 -7.85
N GLU A 143 -10.60 -23.38 -7.44
CA GLU A 143 -11.99 -22.93 -7.62
C GLU A 143 -12.34 -21.71 -6.77
N SER A 144 -11.59 -21.47 -5.68
CA SER A 144 -11.80 -20.36 -4.76
C SER A 144 -10.48 -19.68 -4.36
N GLY A 145 -10.58 -18.43 -3.91
CA GLY A 145 -9.47 -17.58 -3.56
C GLY A 145 -9.08 -16.65 -4.70
N ARG A 146 -8.38 -15.59 -4.38
CA ARG A 146 -7.86 -14.62 -5.34
C ARG A 146 -6.63 -15.19 -6.03
N CYS A 147 -6.75 -15.55 -7.32
CA CYS A 147 -5.72 -16.27 -8.05
C CYS A 147 -5.00 -15.37 -9.07
N HIS A 148 -3.67 -15.50 -9.15
CA HIS A 148 -2.82 -14.83 -10.13
C HIS A 148 -1.82 -15.80 -10.73
N LEU A 149 -1.50 -15.62 -12.01
CA LEU A 149 -0.38 -16.25 -12.70
C LEU A 149 0.78 -15.26 -12.76
N LEU A 150 1.86 -15.56 -12.07
CA LEU A 150 3.11 -14.82 -12.15
C LEU A 150 4.05 -15.50 -13.15
N VAL A 151 4.42 -14.81 -14.22
CA VAL A 151 5.37 -15.27 -15.25
C VAL A 151 6.67 -14.54 -15.04
N THR A 152 7.76 -15.27 -14.76
CA THR A 152 9.08 -14.71 -14.45
C THR A 152 10.06 -14.97 -15.59
N TYR A 153 10.76 -13.92 -16.02
CA TYR A 153 11.80 -13.94 -17.04
C TYR A 153 13.17 -13.92 -16.39
N ARG A 154 13.98 -14.95 -16.67
CA ARG A 154 15.33 -15.11 -16.12
C ARG A 154 16.35 -15.20 -17.25
N LEU A 155 17.56 -14.72 -16.96
CA LEU A 155 18.69 -14.85 -17.88
C LEU A 155 19.05 -16.33 -18.06
N ALA A 156 19.00 -16.85 -19.29
CA ALA A 156 19.28 -18.25 -19.60
C ALA A 156 20.79 -18.57 -19.59
N ARG A 157 21.65 -17.59 -19.93
CA ARG A 157 23.11 -17.72 -20.01
C ARG A 157 23.78 -16.55 -19.32
N PRO A 158 24.98 -16.73 -18.75
CA PRO A 158 25.66 -15.64 -18.06
C PRO A 158 26.08 -14.54 -19.03
N GLU A 159 26.00 -13.30 -18.57
CA GLU A 159 26.53 -12.09 -19.20
C GLU A 159 27.67 -11.51 -18.35
N PRO A 160 28.45 -10.54 -18.85
CA PRO A 160 29.64 -10.03 -18.14
C PRO A 160 29.38 -9.55 -16.71
N LEU A 161 28.17 -9.05 -16.42
CA LEU A 161 27.81 -8.50 -15.10
C LEU A 161 26.66 -9.28 -14.42
N LEU A 162 26.09 -10.28 -15.08
CA LEU A 162 24.90 -10.99 -14.61
C LEU A 162 25.10 -12.50 -14.69
N THR A 163 24.69 -13.21 -13.66
CA THR A 163 24.74 -14.68 -13.63
C THR A 163 23.49 -15.29 -14.26
N THR A 164 23.61 -16.52 -14.74
CA THR A 164 22.45 -17.33 -15.14
C THR A 164 21.41 -17.36 -14.03
N GLY A 165 20.14 -17.26 -14.40
CA GLY A 165 19.01 -17.25 -13.46
C GLY A 165 18.70 -15.86 -12.88
N HIS A 166 19.49 -14.81 -13.21
CA HIS A 166 19.16 -13.45 -12.80
C HIS A 166 17.75 -13.04 -13.31
N ILE A 167 16.90 -12.56 -12.43
CA ILE A 167 15.55 -12.12 -12.79
C ILE A 167 15.64 -10.80 -13.57
N LEU A 168 15.19 -10.83 -14.82
CA LEU A 168 15.13 -9.68 -15.71
C LEU A 168 13.80 -8.92 -15.58
N GLY A 169 12.75 -9.59 -15.18
CA GLY A 169 11.43 -9.02 -14.95
C GLY A 169 10.35 -10.10 -14.86
N PHE A 170 9.11 -9.65 -14.76
CA PHE A 170 7.94 -10.53 -14.64
C PHE A 170 6.68 -9.88 -15.24
N ASP A 171 5.68 -10.73 -15.51
CA ASP A 171 4.29 -10.32 -15.74
C ASP A 171 3.38 -11.01 -14.75
N GLU A 172 2.33 -10.34 -14.34
CA GLU A 172 1.26 -10.90 -13.53
C GLU A 172 -0.05 -10.83 -14.30
N VAL A 173 -0.78 -11.95 -14.33
CA VAL A 173 -2.08 -12.07 -14.99
C VAL A 173 -3.10 -12.56 -13.96
N PRO A 174 -4.21 -11.82 -13.74
CA PRO A 174 -5.28 -12.31 -12.88
C PRO A 174 -5.94 -13.55 -13.53
N LEU A 175 -6.20 -14.55 -12.69
CA LEU A 175 -6.87 -15.79 -13.11
C LEU A 175 -8.34 -15.77 -12.68
N HIS A 176 -9.20 -16.30 -13.56
CA HIS A 176 -10.63 -16.41 -13.29
C HIS A 176 -10.97 -17.77 -12.69
N ASN A 177 -11.76 -17.76 -11.63
CA ASN A 177 -12.31 -18.95 -10.97
C ASN A 177 -13.74 -18.69 -10.47
N SER A 178 -14.33 -19.67 -9.80
CA SER A 178 -15.74 -19.60 -9.36
C SER A 178 -15.96 -18.59 -8.23
N ASP A 179 -14.96 -18.37 -7.36
CA ASP A 179 -15.01 -17.42 -6.24
C ASP A 179 -13.65 -16.75 -6.06
N ALA A 180 -13.46 -15.59 -6.67
CA ALA A 180 -12.22 -14.82 -6.65
C ALA A 180 -12.01 -13.98 -5.38
N ARG A 181 -12.80 -14.18 -4.32
CA ARG A 181 -12.63 -13.46 -3.06
C ARG A 181 -11.51 -14.08 -2.22
N HIS A 182 -10.81 -13.25 -1.46
CA HIS A 182 -9.80 -13.71 -0.50
C HIS A 182 -10.46 -14.59 0.58
N GLN A 183 -10.04 -15.86 0.67
CA GLN A 183 -10.80 -16.86 1.44
C GLN A 183 -10.81 -16.59 2.95
N ARG A 184 -9.68 -16.19 3.52
CA ARG A 184 -9.60 -15.86 4.95
C ARG A 184 -10.49 -14.67 5.33
N ALA A 185 -10.62 -13.67 4.44
CA ALA A 185 -11.54 -12.56 4.63
C ALA A 185 -13.01 -13.02 4.54
N VAL A 186 -13.32 -13.95 3.62
CA VAL A 186 -14.65 -14.57 3.51
C VAL A 186 -14.99 -15.33 4.79
N GLU A 187 -14.08 -16.16 5.29
CA GLU A 187 -14.27 -16.93 6.52
C GLU A 187 -14.53 -16.01 7.72
N LEU A 188 -13.78 -14.92 7.84
CA LEU A 188 -13.96 -13.99 8.96
C LEU A 188 -15.27 -13.20 8.84
N ALA A 189 -15.59 -12.68 7.64
CA ALA A 189 -16.82 -11.93 7.40
C ALA A 189 -18.10 -12.76 7.61
N HIS A 190 -18.02 -14.09 7.47
CA HIS A 190 -19.13 -15.03 7.65
C HIS A 190 -18.99 -15.87 8.93
N ARG A 191 -18.09 -15.49 9.84
CA ARG A 191 -17.90 -16.19 11.10
C ARG A 191 -19.22 -16.17 11.88
N PRO A 192 -19.73 -17.32 12.35
CA PRO A 192 -20.97 -17.36 13.09
C PRO A 192 -20.88 -16.49 14.35
N VAL A 193 -21.88 -15.67 14.56
CA VAL A 193 -22.08 -14.90 15.79
C VAL A 193 -22.79 -15.85 16.76
N GLY A 194 -22.25 -15.96 17.99
CA GLY A 194 -22.86 -16.73 19.06
C GLY A 194 -24.03 -16.01 19.70
N ASN A 195 -24.39 -16.43 20.90
CA ASN A 195 -25.48 -15.83 21.67
C ASN A 195 -25.02 -15.32 23.07
N GLN A 196 -23.71 -15.22 23.28
CA GLN A 196 -23.17 -14.72 24.55
C GLN A 196 -23.47 -13.23 24.66
N PRO A 197 -24.03 -12.77 25.81
CA PRO A 197 -24.23 -11.34 26.01
C PRO A 197 -22.87 -10.62 26.15
N LEU A 198 -22.72 -9.49 25.50
CA LEU A 198 -21.61 -8.58 25.71
C LEU A 198 -21.99 -7.57 26.79
N SER A 199 -21.02 -7.09 27.58
CA SER A 199 -21.25 -6.02 28.56
C SER A 199 -21.03 -4.66 27.87
N VAL A 200 -21.96 -3.73 28.05
CA VAL A 200 -21.86 -2.38 27.54
C VAL A 200 -21.98 -1.38 28.68
N SER A 201 -21.06 -0.44 28.75
CA SER A 201 -21.18 0.71 29.62
C SER A 201 -21.07 2.01 28.81
N ARG A 202 -21.83 3.04 29.21
CA ARG A 202 -21.84 4.32 28.51
C ARG A 202 -21.74 5.48 29.49
N THR A 203 -20.81 6.37 29.22
CA THR A 203 -20.67 7.66 29.91
C THR A 203 -20.92 8.81 28.90
N ALA A 204 -20.78 10.06 29.36
CA ALA A 204 -20.90 11.22 28.46
C ALA A 204 -19.81 11.28 27.38
N THR A 205 -18.67 10.60 27.58
CA THR A 205 -17.49 10.69 26.69
C THR A 205 -17.00 9.35 26.17
N ARG A 206 -17.48 8.22 26.74
CA ARG A 206 -16.98 6.87 26.43
C ARG A 206 -18.12 5.88 26.24
N ILE A 207 -17.90 4.92 25.37
CA ILE A 207 -18.67 3.70 25.23
C ILE A 207 -17.66 2.56 25.37
N ASP A 208 -17.86 1.72 26.37
CA ASP A 208 -17.01 0.56 26.59
C ASP A 208 -17.82 -0.70 26.29
N VAL A 209 -17.22 -1.63 25.56
CA VAL A 209 -17.82 -2.91 25.20
C VAL A 209 -16.85 -4.02 25.60
N ASP A 210 -17.34 -4.95 26.41
CA ASP A 210 -16.57 -6.11 26.89
C ASP A 210 -17.15 -7.40 26.32
N THR A 211 -16.30 -8.20 25.72
CA THR A 211 -16.52 -9.63 25.46
C THR A 211 -15.86 -10.44 26.60
N ARG A 212 -15.65 -11.73 26.38
CA ARG A 212 -14.88 -12.55 27.30
C ARG A 212 -13.41 -12.17 27.38
N ASP A 213 -12.79 -11.93 26.21
CA ASP A 213 -11.34 -11.73 26.09
C ASP A 213 -10.98 -10.33 25.55
N LEU A 214 -11.94 -9.60 24.97
CA LEU A 214 -11.74 -8.30 24.34
C LEU A 214 -12.47 -7.19 25.08
N HIS A 215 -11.78 -6.09 25.38
CA HIS A 215 -12.33 -4.82 25.83
C HIS A 215 -12.06 -3.73 24.79
N CYS A 216 -13.12 -3.05 24.33
CA CYS A 216 -13.05 -1.92 23.39
C CYS A 216 -13.62 -0.67 24.02
N SER A 217 -12.86 0.43 24.01
CA SER A 217 -13.32 1.74 24.47
C SER A 217 -13.36 2.73 23.32
N PHE A 218 -14.50 3.40 23.11
CA PHE A 218 -14.74 4.35 22.02
C PHE A 218 -14.99 5.77 22.57
N ASP A 219 -14.45 6.78 21.88
CA ASP A 219 -14.76 8.18 22.17
C ASP A 219 -16.08 8.60 21.48
N VAL A 220 -17.07 9.02 22.27
CA VAL A 220 -18.38 9.50 21.76
C VAL A 220 -18.24 10.72 20.81
N ARG A 221 -17.16 11.50 20.96
CA ARG A 221 -16.96 12.72 20.14
C ARG A 221 -16.46 12.41 18.73
N THR A 222 -15.84 11.26 18.53
CA THR A 222 -15.27 10.86 17.24
C THR A 222 -15.89 9.58 16.66
N GLY A 223 -16.49 8.75 17.52
CA GLY A 223 -16.94 7.40 17.15
C GLY A 223 -15.80 6.40 16.94
N LEU A 224 -14.57 6.73 17.35
CA LEU A 224 -13.37 5.92 17.07
C LEU A 224 -12.85 5.27 18.36
N PRO A 225 -12.17 4.10 18.25
CA PRO A 225 -11.58 3.43 19.38
C PRO A 225 -10.42 4.24 19.96
N VAL A 226 -10.32 4.24 21.28
CA VAL A 226 -9.26 4.87 22.06
C VAL A 226 -8.45 3.88 22.87
N SER A 227 -8.99 2.68 23.05
CA SER A 227 -8.32 1.55 23.69
C SER A 227 -8.91 0.26 23.11
N LEU A 228 -8.05 -0.68 22.79
CA LEU A 228 -8.37 -2.03 22.34
C LEU A 228 -7.50 -3.00 23.14
N VAL A 229 -8.09 -3.68 24.08
CA VAL A 229 -7.39 -4.60 25.01
C VAL A 229 -7.85 -6.03 24.75
N HIS A 230 -6.93 -6.95 24.47
CA HIS A 230 -7.23 -8.37 24.40
C HIS A 230 -6.43 -9.11 25.48
N ARG A 231 -7.13 -9.85 26.37
CA ARG A 231 -6.56 -10.58 27.51
C ARG A 231 -5.57 -9.75 28.34
N GLY A 232 -5.92 -8.47 28.57
CA GLY A 232 -5.11 -7.55 29.38
C GLY A 232 -3.96 -6.85 28.64
N SER A 233 -3.73 -7.14 27.34
CA SER A 233 -2.73 -6.47 26.51
C SER A 233 -3.37 -5.36 25.69
N GLU A 234 -2.89 -4.11 25.85
CA GLU A 234 -3.34 -2.96 25.07
C GLU A 234 -2.70 -2.96 23.67
N PHE A 235 -3.48 -2.62 22.66
CA PHE A 235 -3.07 -2.55 21.26
C PHE A 235 -2.96 -1.13 20.71
N LEU A 236 -3.40 -0.12 21.46
CA LEU A 236 -3.36 1.28 21.02
C LEU A 236 -2.59 2.15 22.00
N ASP A 237 -1.49 2.74 21.57
CA ASP A 237 -0.76 3.77 22.35
C ASP A 237 -1.50 5.10 22.37
N ARG A 238 -2.29 5.38 21.34
CA ARG A 238 -3.07 6.62 21.14
C ARG A 238 -4.41 6.29 20.50
N PRO A 239 -5.42 7.19 20.64
CA PRO A 239 -6.71 7.04 19.95
C PRO A 239 -6.53 6.84 18.45
N ALA A 240 -7.36 5.98 17.86
CA ALA A 240 -7.45 5.82 16.41
C ALA A 240 -7.98 7.08 15.73
N GLU A 241 -7.63 7.29 14.46
CA GLU A 241 -8.00 8.46 13.69
C GLU A 241 -8.56 8.09 12.32
N LEU A 242 -9.53 8.85 11.82
CA LEU A 242 -9.82 8.89 10.39
C LEU A 242 -8.81 9.83 9.73
N ASN A 243 -8.01 9.29 8.82
CA ASN A 243 -6.92 10.00 8.18
C ASN A 243 -7.22 10.28 6.71
N ILE A 244 -7.08 11.56 6.32
CA ILE A 244 -7.14 12.00 4.92
C ILE A 244 -5.83 12.66 4.48
N TRP A 245 -4.77 12.64 5.31
CA TRP A 245 -3.51 13.31 5.06
C TRP A 245 -2.38 12.33 4.77
N ARG A 246 -1.50 12.68 3.84
CA ARG A 246 -0.19 12.07 3.64
C ARG A 246 0.91 13.12 3.66
N ALA A 247 2.14 12.73 3.97
CA ALA A 247 3.29 13.60 3.74
C ALA A 247 3.43 13.84 2.23
N PRO A 248 3.26 15.08 1.75
CA PRO A 248 3.28 15.34 0.32
C PRO A 248 4.59 14.88 -0.32
N THR A 249 4.48 14.17 -1.44
CA THR A 249 5.65 13.80 -2.25
C THR A 249 6.13 14.99 -3.08
N ASP A 250 7.31 14.86 -3.68
CA ASP A 250 7.83 15.88 -4.61
C ASP A 250 6.88 16.10 -5.79
N ASN A 251 6.20 15.06 -6.22
CA ASN A 251 5.17 15.15 -7.26
C ASN A 251 3.87 15.83 -6.80
N ASP A 252 3.64 15.93 -5.50
CA ASP A 252 2.50 16.67 -4.94
C ASP A 252 2.73 18.20 -4.89
N ARG A 253 3.86 18.70 -5.41
CA ARG A 253 4.31 20.09 -5.34
C ARG A 253 3.21 21.15 -5.55
N HIS A 254 2.28 20.92 -6.45
CA HIS A 254 1.19 21.85 -6.75
C HIS A 254 -0.08 21.53 -5.97
N ILE A 255 -0.49 20.25 -5.95
CA ILE A 255 -1.74 19.85 -5.29
C ILE A 255 -1.70 20.04 -3.77
N ARG A 256 -0.52 19.90 -3.14
CA ARG A 256 -0.36 20.11 -1.70
C ARG A 256 -0.82 21.51 -1.27
N LEU A 257 -0.63 22.54 -2.12
CA LEU A 257 -1.07 23.91 -1.81
C LEU A 257 -2.59 24.00 -1.72
N GLU A 258 -3.30 23.19 -2.48
CA GLU A 258 -4.77 23.07 -2.40
C GLU A 258 -5.18 22.32 -1.15
N TRP A 259 -4.48 21.21 -0.80
CA TRP A 259 -4.71 20.47 0.42
C TRP A 259 -4.45 21.29 1.68
N GLU A 260 -3.37 22.08 1.69
CA GLU A 260 -3.02 22.98 2.80
C GLU A 260 -4.06 24.10 2.97
N ARG A 261 -4.55 24.69 1.86
CA ARG A 261 -5.64 25.68 1.89
C ARG A 261 -6.95 25.08 2.38
N ALA A 262 -7.19 23.80 2.10
CA ALA A 262 -8.35 23.05 2.60
C ALA A 262 -8.10 22.50 4.04
N HIS A 263 -6.93 22.75 4.62
CA HIS A 263 -6.51 22.31 5.96
C HIS A 263 -6.60 20.79 6.17
N TYR A 264 -6.32 19.97 5.14
CA TYR A 264 -6.38 18.51 5.25
C TYR A 264 -5.40 17.96 6.29
N HIS A 265 -4.25 18.60 6.49
CA HIS A 265 -3.24 18.27 7.51
C HIS A 265 -3.71 18.52 8.96
N GLN A 266 -4.86 19.18 9.15
CA GLN A 266 -5.47 19.45 10.45
C GLN A 266 -6.86 18.82 10.57
N ALA A 267 -7.22 17.96 9.61
CA ALA A 267 -8.53 17.34 9.59
C ALA A 267 -8.66 16.27 10.68
N THR A 268 -9.81 16.25 11.34
CA THR A 268 -10.14 15.31 12.41
C THR A 268 -11.55 14.77 12.25
N ALA A 269 -11.82 13.59 12.80
CA ALA A 269 -13.15 13.04 12.89
C ALA A 269 -13.99 13.78 13.96
N ARG A 270 -15.27 14.00 13.68
CA ARG A 270 -16.26 14.50 14.63
C ARG A 270 -17.56 13.74 14.47
N ALA A 271 -18.03 13.14 15.54
CA ALA A 271 -19.36 12.54 15.60
C ALA A 271 -20.41 13.57 16.03
N TYR A 272 -21.56 13.55 15.36
CA TYR A 272 -22.72 14.39 15.65
C TYR A 272 -23.80 13.62 16.40
N ALA A 273 -23.90 12.32 16.16
CA ALA A 273 -24.75 11.39 16.89
C ALA A 273 -24.00 10.07 17.04
N VAL A 274 -24.20 9.38 18.17
CA VAL A 274 -23.69 8.04 18.40
C VAL A 274 -24.77 7.22 19.10
N ASP A 275 -25.15 6.12 18.47
CA ASP A 275 -26.14 5.17 18.95
C ASP A 275 -25.47 3.81 19.20
N VAL A 276 -26.00 3.08 20.19
CA VAL A 276 -25.54 1.72 20.54
C VAL A 276 -26.74 0.79 20.47
N SER A 277 -26.60 -0.31 19.73
CA SER A 277 -27.55 -1.42 19.70
C SER A 277 -26.89 -2.66 20.25
N GLU A 278 -27.60 -3.30 21.18
CA GLU A 278 -27.18 -4.55 21.82
C GLU A 278 -28.08 -5.67 21.33
N GLU A 279 -27.48 -6.69 20.73
CA GLU A 279 -28.15 -7.89 20.26
C GLU A 279 -27.44 -9.14 20.80
N PRO A 280 -28.10 -10.30 20.90
CA PRO A 280 -27.43 -11.53 21.31
C PRO A 280 -26.21 -11.81 20.44
N GLY A 281 -25.04 -11.90 21.10
CA GLY A 281 -23.76 -12.20 20.45
C GLY A 281 -23.04 -11.03 19.80
N HIS A 282 -23.63 -9.83 19.68
CA HIS A 282 -22.91 -8.66 19.17
C HIS A 282 -23.44 -7.32 19.68
N VAL A 283 -22.58 -6.32 19.63
CA VAL A 283 -22.89 -4.92 19.90
C VAL A 283 -22.52 -4.10 18.68
N THR A 284 -23.41 -3.19 18.29
CA THR A 284 -23.20 -2.24 17.18
C THR A 284 -23.16 -0.82 17.71
N ILE A 285 -22.08 -0.09 17.39
CA ILE A 285 -21.91 1.34 17.66
C ILE A 285 -21.97 2.07 16.33
N SER A 286 -23.03 2.84 16.12
CA SER A 286 -23.25 3.63 14.90
C SER A 286 -23.06 5.10 15.17
N ALA A 287 -22.28 5.79 14.35
CA ALA A 287 -22.03 7.21 14.48
C ALA A 287 -22.29 7.97 13.17
N GLU A 288 -23.02 9.08 13.26
CA GLU A 288 -23.05 10.09 12.20
C GLU A 288 -21.77 10.92 12.33
N VAL A 289 -20.87 10.86 11.34
CA VAL A 289 -19.56 11.46 11.43
C VAL A 289 -19.28 12.44 10.29
N ALA A 290 -18.40 13.38 10.57
CA ALA A 290 -17.76 14.20 9.55
C ALA A 290 -16.25 14.26 9.79
N VAL A 291 -15.49 14.38 8.69
CA VAL A 291 -14.09 14.79 8.73
C VAL A 291 -14.08 16.31 8.58
N VAL A 292 -13.66 16.98 9.63
CA VAL A 292 -13.71 18.44 9.77
C VAL A 292 -12.31 19.01 9.85
N ALA A 293 -12.12 20.19 9.25
CA ALA A 293 -10.88 20.96 9.34
C ALA A 293 -11.18 22.39 9.78
N PRO A 294 -10.21 23.11 10.38
CA PRO A 294 -10.43 24.48 10.85
C PRO A 294 -10.92 25.41 9.72
N THR A 295 -11.86 26.28 10.03
CA THR A 295 -12.34 27.39 9.19
C THR A 295 -12.99 27.00 7.85
N VAL A 296 -13.12 25.72 7.53
CA VAL A 296 -13.75 25.23 6.30
C VAL A 296 -14.97 24.35 6.63
N GLN A 297 -15.81 24.12 5.63
CA GLN A 297 -16.90 23.15 5.75
C GLN A 297 -16.33 21.73 5.93
N PRO A 298 -17.09 20.79 6.50
CA PRO A 298 -16.67 19.40 6.56
C PRO A 298 -16.28 18.86 5.18
N VAL A 299 -15.10 18.26 5.11
CA VAL A 299 -14.54 17.66 3.89
C VAL A 299 -15.31 16.41 3.49
N LEU A 300 -15.65 15.61 4.49
CA LEU A 300 -16.40 14.35 4.34
C LEU A 300 -17.54 14.34 5.38
N ARG A 301 -18.65 13.67 5.03
CA ARG A 301 -19.78 13.38 5.94
C ARG A 301 -20.31 12.00 5.68
N GLY A 302 -20.84 11.34 6.70
CA GLY A 302 -21.48 10.04 6.54
C GLY A 302 -21.63 9.27 7.83
N HIS A 303 -21.52 7.97 7.71
CA HIS A 303 -21.74 7.03 8.81
C HIS A 303 -20.53 6.14 9.01
N LEU A 304 -20.27 5.85 10.26
CA LEU A 304 -19.28 4.91 10.73
C LEU A 304 -19.99 3.94 11.67
N THR A 305 -19.79 2.64 11.45
CA THR A 305 -20.39 1.60 12.29
C THR A 305 -19.33 0.62 12.71
N TRP A 306 -19.20 0.42 14.01
CA TRP A 306 -18.41 -0.66 14.60
C TRP A 306 -19.34 -1.77 15.05
N THR A 307 -18.99 -3.01 14.73
CA THR A 307 -19.66 -4.21 15.24
C THR A 307 -18.65 -5.05 15.98
N ILE A 308 -18.92 -5.33 17.26
CA ILE A 308 -18.11 -6.16 18.13
C ILE A 308 -18.89 -7.46 18.37
N THR A 309 -18.30 -8.60 18.09
CA THR A 309 -18.93 -9.92 18.26
C THR A 309 -18.41 -10.66 19.48
N ASP A 310 -19.16 -11.61 20.00
CA ASP A 310 -18.75 -12.52 21.08
C ASP A 310 -17.61 -13.48 20.69
N SER A 311 -17.23 -13.50 19.44
CA SER A 311 -16.06 -14.20 18.88
C SER A 311 -14.82 -13.30 18.73
N ASP A 312 -14.80 -12.13 19.39
CA ASP A 312 -13.71 -11.16 19.44
C ASP A 312 -13.33 -10.57 18.08
N VAL A 313 -14.28 -10.49 17.15
CA VAL A 313 -14.10 -9.79 15.87
C VAL A 313 -14.64 -8.37 16.01
N LEU A 314 -13.80 -7.39 15.68
CA LEU A 314 -14.14 -5.99 15.60
C LEU A 314 -14.26 -5.59 14.11
N SER A 315 -15.43 -5.25 13.64
CA SER A 315 -15.69 -4.88 12.24
C SER A 315 -16.00 -3.40 12.11
N LEU A 316 -15.38 -2.73 11.15
CA LEU A 316 -15.65 -1.35 10.75
C LEU A 316 -16.40 -1.35 9.41
N ASN A 317 -17.54 -0.66 9.36
CA ASN A 317 -18.19 -0.24 8.14
C ASN A 317 -18.18 1.28 8.09
N LEU A 318 -17.55 1.86 7.07
CA LEU A 318 -17.43 3.30 6.85
C LEU A 318 -18.06 3.66 5.51
N ARG A 319 -18.97 4.63 5.52
CA ARG A 319 -19.64 5.16 4.33
C ARG A 319 -19.61 6.68 4.41
N LEU A 320 -18.77 7.31 3.58
CA LEU A 320 -18.57 8.76 3.58
C LEU A 320 -18.87 9.35 2.20
N GLN A 321 -19.41 10.55 2.21
CA GLN A 321 -19.63 11.37 1.03
C GLN A 321 -18.69 12.57 1.06
N ARG A 322 -17.98 12.80 -0.04
CA ARG A 322 -17.07 13.93 -0.19
C ARG A 322 -17.86 15.19 -0.54
N THR A 323 -17.61 16.27 0.17
CA THR A 323 -18.18 17.59 -0.13
C THR A 323 -17.61 18.09 -1.47
N LEU A 324 -18.49 18.46 -2.39
CA LEU A 324 -18.10 18.99 -3.70
C LEU A 324 -17.38 20.34 -3.55
N GLY A 325 -16.43 20.62 -4.43
CA GLY A 325 -15.64 21.85 -4.40
C GLY A 325 -14.33 21.74 -3.63
N PHE A 326 -14.14 20.70 -2.81
CA PHE A 326 -12.85 20.41 -2.21
C PHE A 326 -11.89 19.71 -3.21
N PRO A 327 -10.55 19.88 -3.08
CA PRO A 327 -9.58 19.16 -3.89
C PRO A 327 -9.71 17.62 -3.72
N SER A 328 -9.08 16.86 -4.63
CA SER A 328 -8.97 15.39 -4.46
C SER A 328 -8.28 15.06 -3.15
N LEU A 329 -8.71 13.96 -2.50
CA LEU A 329 -8.07 13.53 -1.27
C LEU A 329 -6.70 12.89 -1.57
N PRO A 330 -5.68 13.11 -0.72
CA PRO A 330 -4.44 12.34 -0.78
C PRO A 330 -4.66 10.87 -0.40
N ARG A 331 -5.49 10.63 0.63
CA ARG A 331 -5.91 9.28 1.08
C ARG A 331 -7.21 9.36 1.88
N LEU A 332 -7.80 8.22 2.16
CA LEU A 332 -8.84 8.04 3.17
C LEU A 332 -8.68 6.69 3.83
N GLY A 333 -8.49 6.66 5.14
CA GLY A 333 -8.36 5.42 5.90
C GLY A 333 -8.45 5.59 7.40
N LEU A 334 -8.22 4.47 8.10
CA LEU A 334 -8.07 4.38 9.54
C LEU A 334 -6.58 4.42 9.89
N ARG A 335 -6.17 5.30 10.81
CA ARG A 335 -4.81 5.37 11.35
C ARG A 335 -4.81 4.86 12.78
N LEU A 336 -4.00 3.84 13.03
CA LEU A 336 -3.80 3.22 14.34
C LEU A 336 -2.37 3.48 14.80
N PHE A 337 -2.20 3.65 16.10
CA PHE A 337 -0.90 3.80 16.76
C PHE A 337 -0.69 2.61 17.66
N LEU A 338 0.02 1.61 17.16
CA LEU A 338 0.30 0.37 17.87
C LEU A 338 1.57 0.52 18.70
N PRO A 339 1.76 -0.27 19.77
CA PRO A 339 3.03 -0.32 20.47
C PRO A 339 4.21 -0.54 19.54
N GLU A 340 5.31 0.18 19.77
CA GLU A 340 6.53 0.15 18.94
C GLU A 340 7.11 -1.27 18.82
N SER A 341 6.91 -2.13 19.84
CA SER A 341 7.32 -3.54 19.81
C SER A 341 6.64 -4.34 18.70
N MET A 342 5.42 -3.96 18.29
CA MET A 342 4.69 -4.59 17.21
C MET A 342 5.28 -4.13 15.86
N ASN A 343 6.41 -4.71 15.48
CA ASN A 343 7.22 -4.29 14.33
C ASN A 343 7.38 -5.36 13.24
N GLN A 344 6.78 -6.54 13.40
CA GLN A 344 6.74 -7.58 12.36
C GLN A 344 5.48 -7.40 11.53
N VAL A 345 5.63 -7.51 10.22
CA VAL A 345 4.56 -7.29 9.24
C VAL A 345 4.44 -8.50 8.33
N ASP A 346 3.26 -9.11 8.32
CA ASP A 346 2.86 -10.12 7.34
C ASP A 346 1.71 -9.58 6.52
N TYR A 347 1.76 -9.68 5.20
CA TYR A 347 0.66 -9.18 4.38
C TYR A 347 0.42 -9.98 3.10
N CYS A 348 -0.84 -9.98 2.65
CA CYS A 348 -1.27 -10.49 1.36
C CYS A 348 -1.72 -9.32 0.49
N GLY A 349 -0.94 -8.99 -0.54
CA GLY A 349 -1.17 -7.85 -1.41
C GLY A 349 -0.02 -7.64 -2.39
N MET A 350 0.08 -6.44 -2.97
CA MET A 350 1.16 -6.10 -3.88
C MET A 350 2.46 -5.78 -3.14
N GLY A 351 3.49 -6.57 -3.41
CA GLY A 351 4.84 -6.47 -2.84
C GLY A 351 5.89 -7.14 -3.72
N PRO A 352 7.15 -7.32 -3.25
CA PRO A 352 7.68 -6.87 -1.96
C PRO A 352 7.99 -5.36 -1.88
N GLN A 353 8.11 -4.67 -3.04
CA GLN A 353 8.37 -3.24 -3.09
C GLN A 353 7.12 -2.43 -2.74
N GLU A 354 7.31 -1.18 -2.27
CA GLU A 354 6.17 -0.26 -2.10
C GLU A 354 5.35 -0.16 -3.38
N SER A 355 4.06 -0.02 -3.24
CA SER A 355 3.14 0.06 -4.36
C SER A 355 2.02 1.06 -4.13
N TYR A 356 1.66 1.77 -5.20
CA TYR A 356 0.57 2.73 -5.28
C TYR A 356 -0.25 2.46 -6.53
N VAL A 357 -1.43 3.04 -6.66
CA VAL A 357 -2.33 2.81 -7.80
C VAL A 357 -1.70 3.13 -9.16
N ASP A 358 -0.66 3.96 -9.19
CA ASP A 358 0.08 4.36 -10.40
C ASP A 358 1.56 3.96 -10.41
N LYS A 359 2.07 3.33 -9.33
CA LYS A 359 3.43 2.83 -9.19
C LYS A 359 3.39 1.45 -8.54
N HIS A 360 3.38 0.39 -9.36
CA HIS A 360 3.27 -0.99 -8.88
C HIS A 360 3.90 -2.03 -9.82
N ARG A 361 4.70 -1.60 -10.79
CA ARG A 361 5.34 -2.54 -11.74
C ARG A 361 6.48 -3.34 -11.12
N ALA A 362 7.04 -2.86 -10.00
CA ALA A 362 8.01 -3.60 -9.20
C ALA A 362 7.39 -4.65 -8.27
N SER A 363 6.06 -4.69 -8.19
CA SER A 363 5.30 -5.50 -7.23
C SER A 363 4.35 -6.46 -7.93
N TYR A 364 4.01 -7.54 -7.26
CA TYR A 364 3.03 -8.56 -7.67
C TYR A 364 2.27 -9.05 -6.43
N HIS A 365 1.13 -9.70 -6.64
CA HIS A 365 0.35 -10.26 -5.55
C HIS A 365 1.05 -11.47 -4.92
N GLY A 366 1.30 -11.38 -3.62
CA GLY A 366 1.98 -12.41 -2.86
C GLY A 366 1.66 -12.32 -1.37
N PHE A 367 2.16 -13.30 -0.64
CA PHE A 367 2.25 -13.24 0.81
C PHE A 367 3.70 -12.89 1.17
N PHE A 368 3.89 -11.81 1.92
CA PHE A 368 5.18 -11.24 2.22
C PHE A 368 5.37 -11.02 3.72
N ASN A 369 6.62 -11.11 4.16
CA ASN A 369 7.05 -10.83 5.53
C ASN A 369 8.08 -9.70 5.48
N ALA A 370 8.00 -8.76 6.40
CA ALA A 370 8.94 -7.66 6.55
C ALA A 370 8.94 -7.16 8.00
N THR A 371 9.89 -6.31 8.34
CA THR A 371 9.75 -5.45 9.51
C THR A 371 9.19 -4.10 9.08
N VAL A 372 8.62 -3.34 10.03
CA VAL A 372 8.18 -1.96 9.79
C VAL A 372 9.33 -1.10 9.23
N ALA A 373 10.56 -1.34 9.70
CA ALA A 373 11.75 -0.66 9.20
C ALA A 373 12.08 -1.03 7.74
N ASP A 374 11.90 -2.29 7.34
CA ASP A 374 12.16 -2.75 5.96
C ASP A 374 11.19 -2.13 4.94
N LEU A 375 9.99 -1.74 5.39
CA LEU A 375 8.99 -1.10 4.52
C LEU A 375 9.28 0.38 4.26
N HIS A 376 10.15 1.00 5.08
CA HIS A 376 10.50 2.40 4.94
C HIS A 376 11.44 2.64 3.74
N GLN A 377 11.14 3.65 2.93
CA GLN A 377 12.04 4.14 1.87
C GLN A 377 12.74 5.40 2.36
N ASP A 378 14.05 5.31 2.55
CA ASP A 378 14.87 6.35 3.17
C ASP A 378 15.23 7.48 2.16
N TYR A 379 14.20 8.13 1.59
CA TYR A 379 14.38 9.29 0.71
C TYR A 379 15.07 10.43 1.45
N ILE A 380 16.09 11.07 0.86
CA ILE A 380 16.84 12.18 1.46
C ILE A 380 15.89 13.27 1.98
N ARG A 381 14.90 13.65 1.18
CA ARG A 381 13.79 14.50 1.61
C ARG A 381 12.64 13.59 2.06
N PRO A 382 12.32 13.53 3.36
CA PRO A 382 11.23 12.72 3.87
C PRO A 382 9.89 13.07 3.20
N GLN A 383 9.13 12.05 2.82
CA GLN A 383 7.85 12.16 2.14
C GLN A 383 7.06 10.86 2.29
N GLU A 384 5.84 10.79 1.79
CA GLU A 384 5.05 9.55 1.75
C GLU A 384 5.84 8.43 1.07
N ASN A 385 5.91 7.28 1.72
CA ASN A 385 6.61 6.09 1.24
C ASN A 385 6.06 4.82 1.89
N GLY A 386 6.44 3.65 1.40
CA GLY A 386 6.20 2.36 2.03
C GLY A 386 4.73 1.90 2.03
N SER A 387 3.86 2.47 1.19
CA SER A 387 2.50 1.94 1.01
C SER A 387 2.51 0.65 0.21
N HIS A 388 1.57 -0.26 0.52
CA HIS A 388 1.30 -1.49 -0.23
C HIS A 388 -0.15 -1.50 -0.66
N ALA A 389 -0.38 -1.52 -1.97
CA ALA A 389 -1.71 -1.46 -2.56
C ALA A 389 -2.31 -2.86 -2.76
N ASP A 390 -3.62 -2.86 -2.97
CA ASP A 390 -4.39 -4.05 -3.36
C ASP A 390 -4.24 -5.22 -2.39
N CYS A 391 -4.20 -4.92 -1.07
CA CYS A 391 -4.08 -5.88 0.02
C CYS A 391 -5.45 -6.34 0.51
N ASN A 392 -5.57 -7.63 0.83
CA ASN A 392 -6.74 -8.16 1.51
C ASN A 392 -6.48 -8.47 2.99
N GLU A 393 -5.19 -8.55 3.36
CA GLU A 393 -4.77 -8.92 4.71
C GLU A 393 -3.46 -8.22 5.07
N VAL A 394 -3.38 -7.71 6.30
CA VAL A 394 -2.12 -7.30 6.95
C VAL A 394 -2.18 -7.67 8.43
N THR A 395 -1.09 -8.22 8.93
CA THR A 395 -0.87 -8.54 10.35
C THR A 395 0.34 -7.78 10.86
N ILE A 396 0.15 -7.03 11.94
CA ILE A 396 1.26 -6.40 12.67
C ILE A 396 1.41 -7.14 14.00
N SER A 397 2.63 -7.57 14.33
CA SER A 397 2.85 -8.42 15.51
C SER A 397 4.16 -8.15 16.25
N ASP A 398 4.21 -8.63 17.49
CA ASP A 398 5.41 -8.85 18.28
C ASP A 398 5.41 -10.29 18.84
N SER A 399 6.28 -10.59 19.84
CA SER A 399 6.33 -11.90 20.50
C SER A 399 5.07 -12.29 21.25
N ASP A 400 4.28 -11.32 21.67
CA ASP A 400 3.19 -11.52 22.65
C ASP A 400 1.80 -11.35 22.05
N ARG A 401 1.70 -10.61 20.92
CA ARG A 401 0.41 -10.23 20.34
C ARG A 401 0.47 -9.95 18.83
N SER A 402 -0.69 -10.01 18.19
CA SER A 402 -0.87 -9.62 16.80
C SER A 402 -2.21 -8.93 16.57
N LEU A 403 -2.21 -7.92 15.70
CA LEU A 403 -3.40 -7.29 15.12
C LEU A 403 -3.43 -7.65 13.63
N THR A 404 -4.49 -8.34 13.21
CA THR A 404 -4.74 -8.66 11.81
C THR A 404 -5.91 -7.85 11.28
N ALA A 405 -5.70 -7.14 10.18
CA ALA A 405 -6.75 -6.47 9.43
C ALA A 405 -7.05 -7.24 8.14
N LEU A 406 -8.32 -7.54 7.90
CA LEU A 406 -8.82 -8.31 6.74
C LEU A 406 -9.98 -7.58 6.08
N ALA A 407 -10.03 -7.62 4.73
CA ALA A 407 -11.15 -7.06 3.99
C ALA A 407 -11.46 -7.88 2.72
N LEU A 408 -12.76 -7.96 2.37
CA LEU A 408 -13.20 -8.55 1.12
C LEU A 408 -12.83 -7.66 -0.08
N CYS A 409 -13.05 -6.35 0.05
CA CYS A 409 -12.57 -5.36 -0.91
C CYS A 409 -11.13 -4.97 -0.56
N PRO A 410 -10.19 -5.06 -1.51
CA PRO A 410 -8.81 -4.71 -1.23
C PRO A 410 -8.65 -3.28 -0.72
N PHE A 411 -7.69 -3.09 0.17
CA PHE A 411 -7.28 -1.81 0.73
C PHE A 411 -5.78 -1.57 0.47
N SER A 412 -5.29 -0.38 0.77
CA SER A 412 -3.85 -0.14 0.88
C SER A 412 -3.46 -0.04 2.34
N PHE A 413 -2.25 -0.50 2.70
CA PHE A 413 -1.73 -0.24 4.03
C PHE A 413 -0.36 0.44 3.97
N ASN A 414 -0.03 1.14 5.04
CA ASN A 414 1.31 1.66 5.32
C ASN A 414 1.61 1.41 6.81
N ALA A 415 2.76 0.84 7.10
CA ALA A 415 3.25 0.68 8.47
C ALA A 415 4.59 1.41 8.60
N SER A 416 4.72 2.32 9.57
CA SER A 416 5.88 3.19 9.71
C SER A 416 6.19 3.46 11.18
N HIS A 417 7.46 3.72 11.51
CA HIS A 417 7.85 4.29 12.81
C HIS A 417 7.66 5.82 12.87
N TYR A 418 7.34 6.46 11.74
CA TYR A 418 7.18 7.91 11.63
C TYR A 418 5.73 8.28 11.34
N THR A 419 5.28 9.40 11.92
CA THR A 419 4.00 9.99 11.53
C THR A 419 4.13 10.79 10.24
N GLN A 420 3.02 11.03 9.54
CA GLN A 420 3.01 11.90 8.36
C GLN A 420 3.44 13.33 8.71
N GLU A 421 3.11 13.78 9.92
CA GLU A 421 3.49 15.09 10.45
C GLU A 421 5.01 15.21 10.63
N GLU A 422 5.66 14.15 11.13
CA GLU A 422 7.12 14.09 11.26
C GLU A 422 7.80 14.12 9.89
N LEU A 423 7.33 13.29 8.94
CA LEU A 423 7.86 13.28 7.58
C LEU A 423 7.78 14.66 6.90
N VAL A 424 6.70 15.42 7.15
CA VAL A 424 6.54 16.79 6.61
C VAL A 424 7.47 17.79 7.28
N ALA A 425 7.69 17.64 8.59
CA ALA A 425 8.44 18.60 9.39
C ALA A 425 9.95 18.59 9.09
N GLN A 426 10.49 17.43 8.72
CA GLN A 426 11.92 17.26 8.58
C GLN A 426 12.43 17.58 7.18
N LYS A 427 13.62 18.17 7.12
CA LYS A 427 14.29 18.51 5.87
C LYS A 427 15.11 17.34 5.33
N ARG A 428 15.63 16.48 6.20
CA ARG A 428 16.48 15.33 5.86
C ARG A 428 16.00 14.07 6.57
N ASN A 429 16.25 12.94 5.96
CA ASN A 429 16.01 11.63 6.54
C ASN A 429 16.77 11.40 7.87
N THR A 430 17.97 11.97 8.01
CA THR A 430 18.77 11.91 9.23
C THR A 430 18.19 12.73 10.39
N ASP A 431 17.24 13.62 10.13
CA ASP A 431 16.59 14.45 11.14
C ASP A 431 15.30 13.81 11.69
N LEU A 432 14.86 12.70 11.10
CA LEU A 432 13.63 11.99 11.49
C LEU A 432 13.74 11.40 12.90
N THR A 433 12.69 11.62 13.68
CA THR A 433 12.53 11.07 15.03
C THR A 433 11.38 10.06 15.05
N PRO A 434 11.59 8.80 15.45
CA PRO A 434 10.53 7.83 15.59
C PRO A 434 9.43 8.30 16.55
N SER A 435 8.18 7.95 16.23
CA SER A 435 7.01 8.38 17.01
C SER A 435 6.86 7.69 18.37
N GLY A 436 7.65 6.62 18.62
CA GLY A 436 7.51 5.71 19.76
C GLY A 436 6.33 4.74 19.61
N SER A 437 5.72 4.68 18.43
CA SER A 437 4.64 3.73 18.09
C SER A 437 4.87 3.19 16.68
N THR A 438 4.32 2.04 16.38
CA THR A 438 4.09 1.61 15.00
C THR A 438 2.82 2.27 14.48
N VAL A 439 2.97 3.17 13.52
CA VAL A 439 1.88 3.91 12.87
C VAL A 439 1.35 3.07 11.71
N LEU A 440 0.16 2.49 11.88
CA LEU A 440 -0.50 1.67 10.86
C LEU A 440 -1.63 2.48 10.21
N CYS A 441 -1.53 2.71 8.91
CA CYS A 441 -2.62 3.26 8.10
C CYS A 441 -3.26 2.14 7.29
N LEU A 442 -4.59 2.05 7.32
CA LEU A 442 -5.41 1.13 6.55
C LEU A 442 -6.33 1.98 5.68
N ASP A 443 -6.08 2.01 4.37
CA ASP A 443 -6.69 2.99 3.48
C ASP A 443 -7.71 2.36 2.53
N ALA A 444 -8.94 2.84 2.57
CA ALA A 444 -9.96 2.56 1.56
C ALA A 444 -9.59 3.16 0.19
N ALA A 445 -8.85 4.28 0.21
CA ALA A 445 -8.41 4.96 -0.99
C ALA A 445 -7.09 5.68 -0.77
N MET A 446 -6.17 5.54 -1.74
CA MET A 446 -4.88 6.22 -1.80
C MET A 446 -4.69 6.81 -3.19
N ALA A 447 -4.40 8.11 -3.29
CA ALA A 447 -4.11 8.75 -4.56
C ALA A 447 -2.73 8.30 -5.09
N GLY A 448 -2.57 8.32 -6.41
CA GLY A 448 -1.28 8.10 -7.04
C GLY A 448 -0.23 9.11 -6.61
N ILE A 449 1.04 8.74 -6.76
CA ILE A 449 2.20 9.53 -6.34
C ILE A 449 3.05 10.03 -7.50
N GLY A 450 2.77 9.61 -8.74
CA GLY A 450 3.49 10.01 -9.93
C GLY A 450 2.96 11.30 -10.55
N SER A 451 3.79 11.97 -11.35
CA SER A 451 3.42 13.15 -12.14
C SER A 451 3.22 14.45 -11.33
N ASN A 452 3.33 15.58 -12.00
CA ASN A 452 3.07 16.94 -11.54
C ASN A 452 4.22 17.69 -10.85
N SER A 453 5.41 17.14 -10.71
CA SER A 453 6.56 17.95 -10.26
C SER A 453 6.90 19.02 -11.31
N CYS A 454 7.16 18.62 -12.56
CA CYS A 454 7.29 19.50 -13.73
C CYS A 454 6.51 19.00 -14.97
N GLY A 455 5.67 17.99 -14.77
CA GLY A 455 4.83 17.37 -15.79
C GLY A 455 3.35 17.72 -15.68
N PRO A 456 2.47 17.01 -16.38
CA PRO A 456 1.02 17.20 -16.29
C PRO A 456 0.49 16.77 -14.93
N THR A 457 -0.71 17.23 -14.58
CA THR A 457 -1.42 16.78 -13.36
C THR A 457 -1.64 15.27 -13.38
N LEU A 458 -1.72 14.69 -12.18
CA LEU A 458 -2.05 13.27 -12.00
C LEU A 458 -3.32 12.89 -12.79
N ARG A 459 -3.26 11.78 -13.52
CA ARG A 459 -4.40 11.32 -14.32
C ARG A 459 -5.64 11.12 -13.45
N PRO A 460 -6.85 11.49 -13.93
CA PRO A 460 -8.08 11.40 -13.13
C PRO A 460 -8.34 10.05 -12.48
N LYS A 461 -8.00 8.95 -13.16
CA LYS A 461 -8.18 7.58 -12.66
C LYS A 461 -7.32 7.23 -11.43
N TYR A 462 -6.29 8.01 -11.15
CA TYR A 462 -5.40 7.83 -9.99
C TYR A 462 -5.68 8.87 -8.87
N GLN A 463 -6.66 9.75 -9.07
CA GLN A 463 -7.07 10.75 -8.09
C GLN A 463 -8.24 10.21 -7.25
N VAL A 464 -8.25 10.48 -5.95
CA VAL A 464 -9.37 10.15 -5.08
C VAL A 464 -10.39 11.29 -5.16
N LYS A 465 -11.28 11.20 -6.15
CA LYS A 465 -12.35 12.19 -6.43
C LYS A 465 -13.75 11.60 -6.34
N ASN A 466 -13.91 10.34 -6.00
CA ASN A 466 -15.20 9.70 -5.84
C ASN A 466 -16.05 10.49 -4.85
N HIS A 467 -17.33 10.65 -5.16
CA HIS A 467 -18.29 11.29 -4.26
C HIS A 467 -18.55 10.39 -3.05
N GLU A 468 -18.70 9.10 -3.28
CA GLU A 468 -18.92 8.09 -2.25
C GLU A 468 -17.63 7.30 -2.03
N LEU A 469 -17.27 7.11 -0.77
CA LEU A 469 -16.10 6.40 -0.31
C LEU A 469 -16.54 5.42 0.78
N GLU A 470 -16.13 4.17 0.63
CA GLU A 470 -16.54 3.07 1.47
C GLU A 470 -15.33 2.27 1.96
N MET A 471 -15.44 1.74 3.16
CA MET A 471 -14.47 0.81 3.74
C MET A 471 -15.19 -0.21 4.60
N ASP A 472 -14.96 -1.49 4.33
CA ASP A 472 -15.37 -2.59 5.19
C ASP A 472 -14.10 -3.32 5.65
N LEU A 473 -13.86 -3.35 6.96
CA LEU A 473 -12.64 -3.87 7.54
C LEU A 473 -12.97 -4.72 8.75
N HIS A 474 -12.30 -5.86 8.89
CA HIS A 474 -12.38 -6.73 10.07
C HIS A 474 -11.02 -6.71 10.77
N LEU A 475 -11.02 -6.43 12.06
CA LEU A 475 -9.85 -6.46 12.93
C LEU A 475 -9.96 -7.67 13.87
N LEU A 476 -8.87 -8.42 13.95
CA LEU A 476 -8.71 -9.55 14.85
C LEU A 476 -7.50 -9.29 15.75
N LEU A 477 -7.72 -9.24 17.05
CA LEU A 477 -6.69 -9.07 18.04
C LEU A 477 -6.38 -10.43 18.68
N THR A 478 -5.11 -10.77 18.80
CA THR A 478 -4.66 -12.04 19.39
C THR A 478 -3.52 -11.79 20.36
N THR A 479 -3.57 -12.45 21.52
CA THR A 479 -2.48 -12.50 22.51
C THR A 479 -2.02 -13.96 22.63
N PHE A 480 -0.72 -14.20 22.56
CA PHE A 480 -0.11 -15.54 22.54
C PHE A 480 0.15 -16.09 23.95
#